data_fd3ee34eb75b190822e9da058815902b
#
_entry.id   fd3ee34eb75b190822e9da058815902b
#
_cell.length_a   1.000
_cell.length_b   1.000
_cell.length_c   1.000
_cell.angle_alpha   90.00
_cell.angle_beta   90.00
_cell.angle_gamma   90.00
#
_symmetry.space_group_name_H-M   'P 1'
#
loop_
_entity.id
_entity.type
_entity.pdbx_description
1 polymer ?
#
loop_
_entity_poly.entity_id
_entity_poly.type
_entity_poly.pdbx_seq_one_letter_code
_entity_poly.pdbx_strand_id
1 'polypeptide(L)'
;MKKELNLVKNEGIKESSNGLRGTIHEELMDSESIKFTGDNQQVLKFHGIYQQDDRDKRKALMKAKLEKDYSFMIRTKNPGGGNITPEQWLIMDEITSKWANPTLRITTRECFQFHGIGKKNLKELVNTLNKNLITSYGACGDIVRNTVASPISDIREDFSYDAQSLAKEIDKETLAKSKGYYEIWVDGEKINTKINKDKIEEDSLYKKTYLPRKFKIGVGHQLDNSIDIYTQDIGILPVIDGDKKFFNILVGGGLGSHHRQSQTFPRLADELGMCEEDQVIDVVKGIISIQRDYGVRTDRKQARMKYLLENWGVNKFREELELRIGFKLNEYIKKSLTKIDNYYGWHKQKQTGKFYCGIFVENGRIKDKGSVKLKSGLAKIIKKYNVETRLTATQDLILVNIDKQNVEGVKEMLAEHNIDTNERYSNLRLASMACPALPTCSLAVAEAERFLPSLIDELEHMGLGDEKIKIRMSGCPNSCSRPPVSEVGLIGATAKKYNIYLGGDFYGTRLNKLFMELVDDSELAYKISKLINYWKKNKNAEEEPFGDFCNRTDFELLRKEVI
;
A
#
# COMPACT_ATOMS: atom_id res chain seq x y z
N MET A 1 -14.95 -34.27 -21.95
CA MET A 1 -14.10 -34.44 -20.75
C MET A 1 -13.53 -33.09 -20.36
N LYS A 2 -13.99 -32.46 -19.26
CA LYS A 2 -13.31 -31.29 -18.67
C LYS A 2 -11.96 -31.80 -18.14
N LYS A 3 -10.83 -31.36 -18.74
CA LYS A 3 -9.53 -31.55 -18.12
C LYS A 3 -9.61 -31.00 -16.71
N GLU A 4 -9.42 -31.81 -15.68
CA GLU A 4 -9.22 -31.33 -14.31
C GLU A 4 -8.05 -30.35 -14.35
N LEU A 5 -8.35 -29.08 -14.20
CA LEU A 5 -7.32 -28.04 -14.07
C LEU A 5 -6.58 -28.31 -12.76
N ASN A 6 -5.28 -28.54 -12.84
CA ASN A 6 -4.41 -28.73 -11.67
C ASN A 6 -4.28 -27.40 -10.92
N LEU A 7 -5.27 -27.08 -10.09
CA LEU A 7 -5.36 -25.82 -9.33
C LEU A 7 -4.27 -25.74 -8.25
N VAL A 8 -3.76 -24.55 -7.98
CA VAL A 8 -2.84 -24.37 -6.85
C VAL A 8 -3.52 -24.62 -5.51
N LYS A 9 -2.79 -25.15 -4.52
CA LYS A 9 -3.31 -25.49 -3.18
C LYS A 9 -4.19 -24.38 -2.56
N ASN A 10 -3.84 -23.12 -2.77
CA ASN A 10 -4.59 -21.99 -2.24
C ASN A 10 -6.05 -21.92 -2.71
N GLU A 11 -6.38 -22.43 -3.90
CA GLU A 11 -7.76 -22.44 -4.41
C GLU A 11 -8.63 -23.41 -3.58
N GLY A 12 -8.12 -24.60 -3.28
CA GLY A 12 -8.80 -25.56 -2.40
C GLY A 12 -8.97 -25.04 -0.97
N ILE A 13 -7.95 -24.35 -0.41
CA ILE A 13 -8.06 -23.72 0.90
C ILE A 13 -9.18 -22.69 0.94
N LYS A 14 -9.29 -21.83 -0.09
CA LYS A 14 -10.34 -20.81 -0.17
C LYS A 14 -11.73 -21.44 -0.26
N GLU A 15 -11.89 -22.44 -1.11
CA GLU A 15 -13.15 -23.15 -1.32
C GLU A 15 -13.62 -23.86 -0.06
N SER A 16 -12.71 -24.54 0.66
CA SER A 16 -13.00 -25.28 1.90
C SER A 16 -13.10 -24.39 3.14
N SER A 17 -12.77 -23.09 3.03
CA SER A 17 -12.70 -22.18 4.18
C SER A 17 -14.04 -21.83 4.82
N ASN A 18 -15.16 -22.31 4.28
CA ASN A 18 -16.51 -21.99 4.76
C ASN A 18 -16.73 -20.46 4.91
N GLY A 19 -16.54 -19.72 3.80
CA GLY A 19 -16.69 -18.26 3.81
C GLY A 19 -15.64 -17.54 4.65
N LEU A 20 -14.38 -17.95 4.54
CA LEU A 20 -13.20 -17.40 5.24
C LEU A 20 -13.20 -17.61 6.76
N ARG A 21 -13.99 -18.53 7.27
CA ARG A 21 -13.98 -18.90 8.70
C ARG A 21 -12.80 -19.83 9.02
N GLY A 22 -12.59 -20.88 8.19
CA GLY A 22 -11.63 -21.95 8.46
C GLY A 22 -11.86 -22.59 9.84
N THR A 23 -10.78 -23.04 10.46
CA THR A 23 -10.71 -23.51 11.85
C THR A 23 -9.95 -22.51 12.73
N ILE A 24 -10.08 -21.20 12.42
CA ILE A 24 -9.36 -20.13 13.15
C ILE A 24 -9.80 -20.07 14.60
N HIS A 25 -11.10 -20.24 14.88
CA HIS A 25 -11.63 -20.18 16.24
C HIS A 25 -11.04 -21.30 17.09
N GLU A 26 -11.05 -22.52 16.60
CA GLU A 26 -10.54 -23.70 17.27
C GLU A 26 -9.04 -23.56 17.57
N GLU A 27 -8.26 -23.09 16.60
CA GLU A 27 -6.83 -22.85 16.79
C GLU A 27 -6.53 -21.67 17.73
N LEU A 28 -7.40 -20.66 17.81
CA LEU A 28 -7.27 -19.56 18.77
C LEU A 28 -7.49 -20.03 20.23
N MET A 29 -8.34 -21.04 20.43
CA MET A 29 -8.61 -21.62 21.75
C MET A 29 -7.49 -22.56 22.23
N ASP A 30 -6.62 -23.01 21.32
CA ASP A 30 -5.43 -23.78 21.67
C ASP A 30 -4.34 -22.83 22.22
N SER A 31 -4.20 -22.83 23.56
CA SER A 31 -3.23 -22.00 24.30
C SER A 31 -1.79 -22.48 24.19
N GLU A 32 -1.58 -23.77 23.89
CA GLU A 32 -0.26 -24.38 23.83
C GLU A 32 0.49 -24.00 22.54
N SER A 33 -0.24 -23.76 21.46
CA SER A 33 0.35 -23.39 20.18
C SER A 33 0.51 -21.88 20.04
N ILE A 34 1.70 -21.43 19.66
CA ILE A 34 2.00 -20.01 19.38
C ILE A 34 1.83 -19.63 17.89
N LYS A 35 1.36 -20.56 17.06
CA LYS A 35 1.20 -20.42 15.62
C LYS A 35 -0.13 -21.00 15.12
N PHE A 36 -0.46 -20.72 13.86
CA PHE A 36 -1.57 -21.34 13.12
C PHE A 36 -1.04 -22.34 12.11
N THR A 37 -1.90 -23.29 11.74
CA THR A 37 -1.65 -24.24 10.64
C THR A 37 -1.46 -23.51 9.31
N GLY A 38 -0.85 -24.20 8.33
CA GLY A 38 -0.57 -23.60 7.02
C GLY A 38 -1.82 -23.12 6.27
N ASP A 39 -2.94 -23.82 6.41
CA ASP A 39 -4.19 -23.48 5.72
C ASP A 39 -4.84 -22.26 6.38
N ASN A 40 -4.92 -22.22 7.71
CA ASN A 40 -5.41 -21.05 8.43
C ASN A 40 -4.52 -19.81 8.26
N GLN A 41 -3.20 -19.96 8.07
CA GLN A 41 -2.35 -18.84 7.69
C GLN A 41 -2.78 -18.18 6.37
N GLN A 42 -3.36 -18.93 5.42
CA GLN A 42 -3.89 -18.34 4.18
C GLN A 42 -5.23 -17.65 4.44
N VAL A 43 -6.13 -18.24 5.23
CA VAL A 43 -7.43 -17.67 5.58
C VAL A 43 -7.25 -16.38 6.41
N LEU A 44 -6.36 -16.36 7.40
CA LEU A 44 -6.04 -15.19 8.21
C LEU A 44 -5.67 -13.95 7.39
N LYS A 45 -5.06 -14.13 6.22
CA LYS A 45 -4.72 -13.00 5.34
C LYS A 45 -5.93 -12.20 4.91
N PHE A 46 -7.08 -12.84 4.70
CA PHE A 46 -8.32 -12.14 4.35
C PHE A 46 -8.83 -11.28 5.51
N HIS A 47 -8.50 -11.66 6.73
CA HIS A 47 -8.79 -10.89 7.95
C HIS A 47 -7.73 -9.83 8.28
N GLY A 48 -6.83 -9.55 7.34
CA GLY A 48 -5.76 -8.56 7.51
C GLY A 48 -4.59 -9.04 8.38
N ILE A 49 -4.53 -10.32 8.71
CA ILE A 49 -3.57 -10.89 9.67
C ILE A 49 -2.52 -11.72 8.94
N TYR A 50 -1.23 -11.48 9.26
CA TYR A 50 -0.11 -12.29 8.77
C TYR A 50 0.65 -12.89 9.94
N GLN A 51 0.85 -14.22 9.91
CA GLN A 51 1.84 -14.86 10.77
C GLN A 51 3.23 -14.56 10.24
N GLN A 52 4.08 -14.09 11.11
CA GLN A 52 5.47 -13.69 10.88
C GLN A 52 6.38 -14.34 11.91
N ASP A 53 7.67 -14.15 11.81
CA ASP A 53 8.66 -14.47 12.82
C ASP A 53 9.79 -13.44 12.79
N ASP A 54 10.48 -13.28 13.90
CA ASP A 54 11.67 -12.41 13.97
C ASP A 54 12.81 -13.03 13.13
N ARG A 55 13.10 -12.37 11.99
CA ARG A 55 14.09 -12.83 11.02
C ARG A 55 15.53 -12.70 11.52
N ASP A 56 15.80 -11.74 12.41
CA ASP A 56 17.13 -11.55 13.00
C ASP A 56 17.47 -12.70 13.95
N LYS A 57 16.48 -13.18 14.72
CA LYS A 57 16.64 -14.33 15.63
C LYS A 57 16.61 -15.68 14.93
N ARG A 58 15.99 -15.78 13.75
CA ARG A 58 15.70 -17.05 13.05
C ARG A 58 16.92 -17.98 12.95
N LYS A 59 18.08 -17.44 12.57
CA LYS A 59 19.30 -18.23 12.39
C LYS A 59 19.83 -18.81 13.70
N ALA A 60 19.79 -18.04 14.78
CA ALA A 60 20.21 -18.48 16.11
C ALA A 60 19.26 -19.56 16.67
N LEU A 61 17.95 -19.35 16.58
CA LEU A 61 16.95 -20.33 16.99
C LEU A 61 17.07 -21.64 16.22
N MET A 62 17.28 -21.58 14.91
CA MET A 62 17.47 -22.77 14.08
C MET A 62 18.72 -23.56 14.48
N LYS A 63 19.84 -22.88 14.77
CA LYS A 63 21.07 -23.53 15.28
C LYS A 63 20.86 -24.19 16.63
N ALA A 64 20.05 -23.56 17.49
CA ALA A 64 19.69 -24.09 18.82
C ALA A 64 18.60 -25.17 18.75
N LYS A 65 18.09 -25.53 17.56
CA LYS A 65 16.95 -26.44 17.35
C LYS A 65 15.68 -26.00 18.10
N LEU A 66 15.52 -24.71 18.30
CA LEU A 66 14.34 -24.09 18.90
C LEU A 66 13.33 -23.69 17.83
N GLU A 67 12.06 -23.57 18.24
CA GLU A 67 10.99 -23.07 17.40
C GLU A 67 11.22 -21.60 17.03
N LYS A 68 10.68 -21.16 15.88
CA LYS A 68 10.75 -19.76 15.47
C LYS A 68 10.00 -18.87 16.46
N ASP A 69 10.51 -17.66 16.67
CA ASP A 69 9.85 -16.63 17.47
C ASP A 69 8.69 -16.03 16.64
N TYR A 70 7.52 -16.75 16.69
CA TYR A 70 6.35 -16.36 15.92
C TYR A 70 5.66 -15.13 16.49
N SER A 71 5.27 -14.25 15.61
CA SER A 71 4.47 -13.07 15.91
C SER A 71 3.47 -12.81 14.79
N PHE A 72 2.57 -11.85 15.00
CA PHE A 72 1.57 -11.51 14.02
C PHE A 72 1.64 -10.03 13.68
N MET A 73 1.29 -9.73 12.41
CA MET A 73 1.03 -8.40 11.91
C MET A 73 -0.45 -8.28 11.59
N ILE A 74 -1.09 -7.21 12.04
CA ILE A 74 -2.45 -6.85 11.66
C ILE A 74 -2.40 -5.56 10.85
N ARG A 75 -3.19 -5.50 9.77
CA ARG A 75 -3.36 -4.33 8.92
C ARG A 75 -4.79 -3.84 9.00
N THR A 76 -4.99 -2.56 9.28
CA THR A 76 -6.31 -1.92 9.20
C THR A 76 -6.73 -1.67 7.75
N LYS A 77 -7.99 -1.31 7.54
CA LYS A 77 -8.54 -0.89 6.27
C LYS A 77 -9.03 0.55 6.39
N ASN A 78 -8.48 1.44 5.58
CA ASN A 78 -8.73 2.87 5.62
C ASN A 78 -8.88 3.41 4.18
N PRO A 79 -10.06 3.24 3.53
CA PRO A 79 -10.25 3.63 2.13
C PRO A 79 -9.97 5.13 1.92
N GLY A 80 -9.19 5.46 0.88
CA GLY A 80 -8.77 6.82 0.56
C GLY A 80 -7.96 7.51 1.66
N GLY A 81 -7.22 6.75 2.47
CA GLY A 81 -6.46 7.28 3.61
C GLY A 81 -7.30 7.50 4.87
N GLY A 82 -8.63 7.34 4.77
CA GLY A 82 -9.59 7.50 5.87
C GLY A 82 -9.77 8.94 6.35
N ASN A 83 -10.77 9.14 7.20
CA ASN A 83 -10.78 10.15 8.25
C ASN A 83 -10.73 9.35 9.55
N ILE A 84 -9.58 9.31 10.17
CA ILE A 84 -9.38 8.59 11.42
C ILE A 84 -9.73 9.55 12.54
N THR A 85 -10.77 9.21 13.32
CA THR A 85 -11.21 10.07 14.42
C THR A 85 -10.16 10.09 15.56
N PRO A 86 -10.19 11.10 16.43
CA PRO A 86 -9.33 11.14 17.61
C PRO A 86 -9.46 9.90 18.48
N GLU A 87 -10.67 9.39 18.69
CA GLU A 87 -10.93 8.18 19.48
C GLU A 87 -10.30 6.95 18.82
N GLN A 88 -10.47 6.80 17.52
CA GLN A 88 -9.85 5.71 16.76
C GLN A 88 -8.33 5.75 16.83
N TRP A 89 -7.73 6.93 16.73
CA TRP A 89 -6.28 7.10 16.88
C TRP A 89 -5.81 6.66 18.26
N LEU A 90 -6.45 7.15 19.32
CA LEU A 90 -6.07 6.86 20.70
C LEU A 90 -6.20 5.36 21.03
N ILE A 91 -7.24 4.70 20.52
CA ILE A 91 -7.39 3.24 20.64
C ILE A 91 -6.26 2.50 19.91
N MET A 92 -5.88 2.93 18.72
CA MET A 92 -4.75 2.31 18.00
C MET A 92 -3.42 2.54 18.71
N ASP A 93 -3.22 3.71 19.31
CA ASP A 93 -2.05 4.02 20.13
C ASP A 93 -1.99 3.12 21.39
N GLU A 94 -3.12 2.94 22.08
CA GLU A 94 -3.25 2.04 23.22
C GLU A 94 -2.95 0.58 22.84
N ILE A 95 -3.49 0.09 21.72
CA ILE A 95 -3.24 -1.27 21.19
C ILE A 95 -1.75 -1.52 21.03
N THR A 96 -0.97 -0.55 20.54
CA THR A 96 0.48 -0.72 20.36
C THR A 96 1.20 -0.89 21.69
N SER A 97 0.72 -0.24 22.74
CA SER A 97 1.32 -0.30 24.08
C SER A 97 0.96 -1.59 24.82
N LYS A 98 -0.23 -2.16 24.57
CA LYS A 98 -0.72 -3.35 25.28
C LYS A 98 -0.33 -4.67 24.61
N TRP A 99 -0.43 -4.76 23.28
CA TRP A 99 -0.45 -6.05 22.59
C TRP A 99 0.49 -6.16 21.40
N ALA A 100 1.14 -5.08 21.00
CA ALA A 100 2.02 -5.03 19.83
C ALA A 100 3.36 -4.36 20.15
N ASN A 101 4.23 -4.23 19.18
CA ASN A 101 5.38 -3.33 19.29
C ASN A 101 4.88 -1.89 19.50
N PRO A 102 5.58 -1.06 20.33
CA PRO A 102 5.12 0.28 20.68
C PRO A 102 5.29 1.28 19.53
N THR A 103 4.92 0.88 18.31
CA THR A 103 5.00 1.69 17.08
C THR A 103 3.79 1.45 16.21
N LEU A 104 3.33 2.49 15.49
CA LEU A 104 2.40 2.36 14.37
C LEU A 104 3.16 2.43 13.06
N ARG A 105 2.63 1.81 12.01
CA ARG A 105 3.23 1.94 10.70
C ARG A 105 2.21 2.25 9.63
N ILE A 106 2.42 3.36 8.91
CA ILE A 106 1.67 3.74 7.73
C ILE A 106 2.19 2.96 6.52
N THR A 107 1.30 2.47 5.67
CA THR A 107 1.68 1.70 4.48
C THR A 107 1.41 2.47 3.19
N THR A 108 2.05 2.06 2.10
CA THR A 108 1.75 2.56 0.74
C THR A 108 0.33 2.23 0.24
N ARG A 109 -0.52 1.63 1.07
CA ARG A 109 -1.96 1.40 0.85
C ARG A 109 -2.81 2.18 1.83
N GLU A 110 -2.27 3.25 2.41
CA GLU A 110 -3.01 4.15 3.30
C GLU A 110 -3.68 3.40 4.46
N CYS A 111 -2.94 2.46 5.06
CA CYS A 111 -3.40 1.62 6.16
C CYS A 111 -2.40 1.65 7.29
N PHE A 112 -2.86 1.43 8.52
CA PHE A 112 -1.96 1.12 9.63
C PHE A 112 -1.57 -0.35 9.68
N GLN A 113 -0.39 -0.61 10.20
CA GLN A 113 0.08 -1.94 10.59
C GLN A 113 0.52 -1.94 12.04
N PHE A 114 0.10 -2.98 12.75
CA PHE A 114 0.59 -3.37 14.07
C PHE A 114 1.49 -4.59 13.90
N HIS A 115 2.66 -4.59 14.53
CA HIS A 115 3.64 -5.66 14.44
C HIS A 115 3.94 -6.24 15.82
N GLY A 116 4.51 -7.46 15.87
CA GLY A 116 4.96 -8.08 17.11
C GLY A 116 3.83 -8.56 18.03
N ILE A 117 2.66 -8.87 17.49
CA ILE A 117 1.50 -9.32 18.25
C ILE A 117 1.66 -10.82 18.58
N GLY A 118 1.48 -11.22 19.83
CA GLY A 118 1.39 -12.62 20.21
C GLY A 118 0.04 -13.24 19.85
N LYS A 119 -0.01 -14.54 19.51
CA LYS A 119 -1.25 -15.26 19.14
C LYS A 119 -2.36 -15.06 20.18
N LYS A 120 -2.03 -15.16 21.47
CA LYS A 120 -2.96 -14.99 22.60
C LYS A 120 -3.68 -13.64 22.61
N ASN A 121 -3.08 -12.59 22.02
CA ASN A 121 -3.61 -11.24 22.01
C ASN A 121 -4.48 -10.93 20.78
N LEU A 122 -4.49 -11.81 19.76
CA LEU A 122 -5.17 -11.56 18.49
C LEU A 122 -6.68 -11.32 18.64
N LYS A 123 -7.34 -12.15 19.47
CA LYS A 123 -8.79 -12.07 19.68
C LYS A 123 -9.17 -10.72 20.29
N GLU A 124 -8.52 -10.34 21.38
CA GLU A 124 -8.81 -9.10 22.09
C GLU A 124 -8.47 -7.86 21.23
N LEU A 125 -7.36 -7.91 20.50
CA LEU A 125 -6.96 -6.82 19.61
C LEU A 125 -7.99 -6.62 18.48
N VAL A 126 -8.39 -7.69 17.78
CA VAL A 126 -9.39 -7.61 16.69
C VAL A 126 -10.75 -7.16 17.24
N ASN A 127 -11.15 -7.66 18.42
CA ASN A 127 -12.38 -7.23 19.08
C ASN A 127 -12.35 -5.73 19.42
N THR A 128 -11.23 -5.23 19.95
CA THR A 128 -11.05 -3.81 20.28
C THR A 128 -11.11 -2.93 19.03
N LEU A 129 -10.47 -3.34 17.93
CA LEU A 129 -10.58 -2.62 16.65
C LEU A 129 -12.04 -2.53 16.19
N ASN A 130 -12.74 -3.68 16.14
CA ASN A 130 -14.11 -3.73 15.64
C ASN A 130 -15.11 -2.93 16.51
N LYS A 131 -14.97 -2.95 17.84
CA LYS A 131 -15.78 -2.14 18.76
C LYS A 131 -15.64 -0.64 18.50
N ASN A 132 -14.49 -0.22 17.95
CA ASN A 132 -14.22 1.18 17.61
C ASN A 132 -14.36 1.47 16.11
N LEU A 133 -15.13 0.65 15.40
CA LEU A 133 -15.42 0.80 13.97
C LEU A 133 -14.17 0.81 13.08
N ILE A 134 -13.10 0.15 13.52
CA ILE A 134 -11.86 -0.06 12.75
C ILE A 134 -11.86 -1.52 12.30
N THR A 135 -11.75 -1.75 11.01
CA THR A 135 -11.69 -3.11 10.47
C THR A 135 -10.30 -3.46 9.93
N SER A 136 -9.93 -4.73 10.07
CA SER A 136 -8.80 -5.34 9.36
C SER A 136 -9.24 -6.25 8.22
N TYR A 137 -10.54 -6.56 8.15
CA TYR A 137 -11.11 -7.44 7.14
C TYR A 137 -10.96 -6.84 5.73
N GLY A 138 -10.48 -7.62 4.78
CA GLY A 138 -10.24 -7.16 3.42
C GLY A 138 -8.95 -6.35 3.21
N ALA A 139 -8.20 -6.02 4.27
CA ALA A 139 -6.93 -5.31 4.12
C ALA A 139 -5.84 -6.15 3.41
N CYS A 140 -6.00 -7.47 3.40
CA CYS A 140 -5.08 -8.43 2.78
C CYS A 140 -5.87 -9.59 2.10
N GLY A 141 -5.19 -10.64 1.62
CA GLY A 141 -5.86 -11.78 0.97
C GLY A 141 -5.97 -11.65 -0.55
N ASP A 142 -6.67 -12.61 -1.14
CA ASP A 142 -6.93 -12.70 -2.58
C ASP A 142 -8.32 -12.12 -2.89
N ILE A 143 -8.52 -10.87 -2.52
CA ILE A 143 -9.70 -10.04 -2.73
C ILE A 143 -9.27 -8.62 -3.09
N VAL A 144 -10.22 -7.73 -3.33
CA VAL A 144 -9.95 -6.28 -3.41
C VAL A 144 -9.40 -5.82 -2.07
N ARG A 145 -8.25 -5.16 -2.11
CA ARG A 145 -7.56 -4.56 -0.97
C ARG A 145 -8.04 -3.13 -0.76
N ASN A 146 -7.62 -2.51 0.33
CA ASN A 146 -7.92 -1.10 0.58
C ASN A 146 -7.79 -0.25 -0.69
N THR A 147 -8.84 0.45 -1.10
CA THR A 147 -8.81 1.38 -2.23
C THR A 147 -8.07 2.63 -1.79
N VAL A 148 -7.04 3.04 -2.53
CA VAL A 148 -6.26 4.26 -2.24
C VAL A 148 -6.78 5.43 -3.05
N ALA A 149 -6.64 6.64 -2.51
CA ALA A 149 -6.98 7.88 -3.22
C ALA A 149 -6.07 9.03 -2.81
N SER A 150 -6.11 10.15 -3.54
CA SER A 150 -5.50 11.39 -3.05
C SER A 150 -6.16 11.81 -1.73
N PRO A 151 -5.42 11.88 -0.62
CA PRO A 151 -6.00 12.07 0.72
C PRO A 151 -6.50 13.49 0.99
N ILE A 152 -6.27 14.42 0.09
CA ILE A 152 -6.61 15.85 0.22
C ILE A 152 -7.64 16.33 -0.81
N SER A 153 -8.19 15.42 -1.61
CA SER A 153 -9.05 15.78 -2.75
C SER A 153 -10.35 16.49 -2.36
N ASP A 154 -10.86 16.26 -1.16
CA ASP A 154 -12.08 16.88 -0.62
C ASP A 154 -11.83 18.14 0.22
N ILE A 155 -10.57 18.48 0.52
CA ILE A 155 -10.21 19.61 1.39
C ILE A 155 -9.42 20.73 0.68
N ARG A 156 -8.90 20.47 -0.52
CA ARG A 156 -8.21 21.45 -1.37
C ARG A 156 -9.17 22.18 -2.30
N GLU A 157 -8.97 23.49 -2.46
CA GLU A 157 -9.81 24.34 -3.30
C GLU A 157 -9.66 24.05 -4.80
N ASP A 158 -8.43 23.73 -5.21
CA ASP A 158 -8.06 23.47 -6.60
C ASP A 158 -8.39 22.04 -7.07
N PHE A 159 -8.92 21.18 -6.20
CA PHE A 159 -9.35 19.84 -6.55
C PHE A 159 -10.84 19.83 -6.93
N SER A 160 -11.11 19.46 -8.16
CA SER A 160 -12.45 19.48 -8.75
C SER A 160 -13.31 18.26 -8.41
N TYR A 161 -12.73 17.24 -7.74
CA TYR A 161 -13.42 15.98 -7.42
C TYR A 161 -12.96 15.38 -6.09
N ASP A 162 -13.90 14.84 -5.32
CA ASP A 162 -13.64 14.10 -4.09
C ASP A 162 -13.30 12.63 -4.38
N ALA A 163 -12.03 12.35 -4.63
CA ALA A 163 -11.53 11.00 -4.89
C ALA A 163 -11.62 10.09 -3.65
N GLN A 164 -11.61 10.66 -2.44
CA GLN A 164 -11.71 9.90 -1.20
C GLN A 164 -13.12 9.30 -1.02
N SER A 165 -14.17 10.06 -1.32
CA SER A 165 -15.55 9.55 -1.27
C SER A 165 -15.77 8.40 -2.25
N LEU A 166 -15.31 8.52 -3.48
CA LEU A 166 -15.39 7.42 -4.45
C LEU A 166 -14.59 6.20 -4.00
N ALA A 167 -13.40 6.38 -3.41
CA ALA A 167 -12.63 5.26 -2.87
C ALA A 167 -13.36 4.52 -1.75
N LYS A 168 -14.07 5.23 -0.87
CA LYS A 168 -14.92 4.65 0.18
C LYS A 168 -16.11 3.88 -0.39
N GLU A 169 -16.75 4.43 -1.41
CA GLU A 169 -17.86 3.76 -2.11
C GLU A 169 -17.41 2.48 -2.79
N ILE A 170 -16.34 2.53 -3.60
CA ILE A 170 -15.77 1.35 -4.23
C ILE A 170 -15.41 0.28 -3.19
N ASP A 171 -14.82 0.69 -2.08
CA ASP A 171 -14.41 -0.21 -1.03
C ASP A 171 -15.60 -0.91 -0.35
N LYS A 172 -16.67 -0.18 -0.09
CA LYS A 172 -17.94 -0.70 0.43
C LYS A 172 -18.58 -1.70 -0.55
N GLU A 173 -18.65 -1.33 -1.82
CA GLU A 173 -19.31 -2.12 -2.88
C GLU A 173 -18.52 -3.36 -3.32
N THR A 174 -17.22 -3.40 -3.01
CA THR A 174 -16.32 -4.52 -3.34
C THR A 174 -15.84 -5.29 -2.12
N LEU A 175 -16.38 -5.05 -0.93
CA LEU A 175 -16.04 -5.82 0.27
C LEU A 175 -16.62 -7.23 0.16
N ALA A 176 -15.78 -8.25 0.25
CA ALA A 176 -16.21 -9.64 0.21
C ALA A 176 -17.09 -9.98 1.43
N LYS A 177 -18.14 -10.76 1.24
CA LYS A 177 -18.92 -11.31 2.34
C LYS A 177 -18.12 -12.40 3.06
N SER A 178 -18.16 -12.42 4.39
CA SER A 178 -17.52 -13.44 5.23
C SER A 178 -18.48 -14.00 6.26
N LYS A 179 -18.35 -15.29 6.52
CA LYS A 179 -19.07 -15.97 7.61
C LYS A 179 -18.31 -15.98 8.92
N GLY A 180 -17.11 -15.40 8.96
CA GLY A 180 -16.22 -15.41 10.11
C GLY A 180 -16.62 -14.48 11.26
N TYR A 181 -17.54 -13.54 11.03
CA TYR A 181 -17.87 -12.47 11.98
C TYR A 181 -19.32 -12.48 12.50
N TYR A 182 -20.15 -13.44 12.10
CA TYR A 182 -21.54 -13.49 12.50
C TYR A 182 -21.78 -14.63 13.49
N GLU A 183 -21.74 -14.31 14.77
CA GLU A 183 -22.29 -15.15 15.84
C GLU A 183 -23.28 -14.30 16.64
N ILE A 184 -24.50 -14.81 16.84
CA ILE A 184 -25.49 -14.14 17.70
C ILE A 184 -25.45 -14.83 19.06
N TRP A 185 -25.20 -14.06 20.10
CA TRP A 185 -25.18 -14.49 21.48
C TRP A 185 -26.29 -13.75 22.23
N VAL A 186 -27.13 -14.48 22.95
CA VAL A 186 -28.14 -13.92 23.84
C VAL A 186 -27.89 -14.48 25.23
N ASP A 187 -27.77 -13.61 26.21
CA ASP A 187 -27.53 -13.94 27.62
C ASP A 187 -26.31 -14.86 27.86
N GLY A 188 -25.28 -14.72 27.03
CA GLY A 188 -24.05 -15.52 27.14
C GLY A 188 -24.15 -16.90 26.46
N GLU A 189 -25.28 -17.27 25.91
CA GLU A 189 -25.46 -18.47 25.11
C GLU A 189 -25.42 -18.17 23.62
N LYS A 190 -24.63 -18.94 22.89
CA LYS A 190 -24.57 -18.86 21.44
C LYS A 190 -25.87 -19.36 20.86
N ILE A 191 -26.65 -18.47 20.26
CA ILE A 191 -27.80 -18.89 19.47
C ILE A 191 -27.26 -19.61 18.23
N ASN A 192 -27.35 -20.93 18.24
CA ASN A 192 -27.28 -21.72 17.04
C ASN A 192 -28.55 -21.43 16.23
N THR A 193 -28.56 -20.26 15.56
CA THR A 193 -29.50 -20.11 14.47
C THR A 193 -29.17 -21.25 13.54
N LYS A 194 -30.09 -22.22 13.41
CA LYS A 194 -30.17 -23.13 12.26
C LYS A 194 -30.46 -22.24 11.05
N ILE A 195 -29.53 -21.35 10.75
CA ILE A 195 -29.45 -20.77 9.42
C ILE A 195 -29.19 -21.98 8.55
N ASN A 196 -30.22 -22.33 7.80
CA ASN A 196 -30.22 -23.44 6.88
C ASN A 196 -28.87 -23.39 6.15
N LYS A 197 -27.95 -24.32 6.42
CA LYS A 197 -26.60 -24.36 5.85
C LYS A 197 -26.64 -24.31 4.32
N ASP A 198 -27.78 -24.67 3.76
CA ASP A 198 -28.08 -24.71 2.34
C ASP A 198 -28.51 -23.37 1.72
N LYS A 199 -28.80 -22.33 2.55
CA LYS A 199 -29.29 -21.01 2.08
C LYS A 199 -28.35 -19.85 2.34
N ILE A 200 -27.05 -20.10 2.57
CA ILE A 200 -26.11 -18.98 2.65
C ILE A 200 -25.82 -18.55 1.23
N GLU A 201 -26.39 -17.42 0.81
CA GLU A 201 -26.11 -16.80 -0.48
C GLU A 201 -24.61 -16.72 -0.72
N GLU A 202 -24.18 -17.32 -1.80
CA GLU A 202 -22.82 -17.20 -2.30
C GLU A 202 -22.53 -15.72 -2.59
N ASP A 203 -21.35 -15.25 -2.26
CA ASP A 203 -20.93 -13.88 -2.62
C ASP A 203 -20.99 -13.73 -4.15
N SER A 204 -21.90 -12.88 -4.64
CA SER A 204 -22.13 -12.72 -6.08
C SER A 204 -20.89 -12.23 -6.83
N LEU A 205 -20.07 -11.37 -6.19
CA LEU A 205 -18.86 -10.82 -6.79
C LEU A 205 -17.69 -11.82 -6.74
N TYR A 206 -17.48 -12.48 -5.60
CA TYR A 206 -16.27 -13.29 -5.36
C TYR A 206 -16.50 -14.81 -5.53
N LYS A 207 -17.71 -15.29 -5.40
CA LYS A 207 -18.07 -16.72 -5.34
C LYS A 207 -17.27 -17.44 -4.24
N LYS A 208 -17.14 -18.77 -4.29
CA LYS A 208 -16.47 -19.58 -3.25
C LYS A 208 -14.96 -19.46 -3.23
N THR A 209 -14.33 -19.20 -4.39
CA THR A 209 -12.86 -19.24 -4.54
C THR A 209 -12.20 -17.88 -4.50
N TYR A 210 -13.01 -16.81 -4.35
CA TYR A 210 -12.48 -15.44 -4.35
C TYR A 210 -11.65 -15.14 -5.61
N LEU A 211 -10.68 -14.18 -5.51
CA LEU A 211 -9.82 -13.89 -6.65
C LEU A 211 -8.60 -14.81 -6.71
N PRO A 212 -8.00 -15.00 -7.88
CA PRO A 212 -6.75 -15.78 -8.00
C PRO A 212 -5.59 -15.14 -7.20
N ARG A 213 -5.61 -13.82 -7.03
CA ARG A 213 -4.55 -13.06 -6.34
C ARG A 213 -5.10 -11.75 -5.77
N LYS A 214 -4.29 -11.09 -4.91
CA LYS A 214 -4.56 -9.72 -4.41
C LYS A 214 -4.94 -8.79 -5.56
N PHE A 215 -5.90 -7.90 -5.31
CA PHE A 215 -6.40 -6.93 -6.25
C PHE A 215 -6.32 -5.53 -5.66
N LYS A 216 -5.87 -4.54 -6.42
CA LYS A 216 -5.60 -3.18 -5.96
C LYS A 216 -6.34 -2.17 -6.82
N ILE A 217 -7.05 -1.25 -6.20
CA ILE A 217 -7.74 -0.15 -6.86
C ILE A 217 -7.20 1.17 -6.32
N GLY A 218 -7.10 2.17 -7.19
CA GLY A 218 -6.74 3.53 -6.83
C GLY A 218 -7.60 4.55 -7.57
N VAL A 219 -7.99 5.62 -6.87
CA VAL A 219 -8.68 6.79 -7.43
C VAL A 219 -7.71 7.96 -7.38
N GLY A 220 -7.19 8.36 -8.53
CA GLY A 220 -6.22 9.45 -8.65
C GLY A 220 -6.87 10.82 -8.82
N HIS A 221 -6.05 11.84 -8.94
CA HIS A 221 -6.42 13.18 -9.37
C HIS A 221 -5.35 13.74 -10.30
N GLN A 222 -5.71 14.56 -11.27
CA GLN A 222 -4.74 15.12 -12.25
C GLN A 222 -3.64 15.95 -11.57
N LEU A 223 -3.96 16.59 -10.44
CA LEU A 223 -3.02 17.40 -9.66
C LEU A 223 -2.24 16.59 -8.61
N ASP A 224 -2.51 15.29 -8.48
CA ASP A 224 -1.83 14.45 -7.48
C ASP A 224 -1.78 12.96 -7.90
N ASN A 225 -0.63 12.51 -8.38
CA ASN A 225 -0.36 11.10 -8.65
C ASN A 225 0.50 10.45 -7.54
N SER A 226 0.37 10.86 -6.29
CA SER A 226 1.09 10.28 -5.15
C SER A 226 0.80 8.78 -4.95
N ILE A 227 -0.37 8.32 -5.41
CA ILE A 227 -0.77 6.91 -5.39
C ILE A 227 -0.12 6.05 -6.47
N ASP A 228 0.62 6.63 -7.44
CA ASP A 228 1.16 5.97 -8.64
C ASP A 228 0.08 5.14 -9.36
N ILE A 229 -0.92 5.82 -9.92
CA ILE A 229 -2.18 5.22 -10.41
C ILE A 229 -1.96 4.10 -11.43
N TYR A 230 -0.96 4.23 -12.32
CA TYR A 230 -0.62 3.21 -13.32
C TYR A 230 -0.11 1.89 -12.71
N THR A 231 0.15 1.84 -11.40
CA THR A 231 0.62 0.63 -10.71
C THR A 231 -0.49 -0.22 -10.10
N GLN A 232 -1.74 0.21 -10.25
CA GLN A 232 -2.93 -0.44 -9.70
C GLN A 232 -3.49 -1.47 -10.69
N ASP A 233 -4.22 -2.48 -10.17
CA ASP A 233 -4.98 -3.40 -11.03
C ASP A 233 -6.12 -2.64 -11.74
N ILE A 234 -6.78 -1.69 -11.03
CA ILE A 234 -7.66 -0.67 -11.61
C ILE A 234 -7.18 0.70 -11.14
N GLY A 235 -6.94 1.61 -12.08
CA GLY A 235 -6.76 3.04 -11.82
C GLY A 235 -7.97 3.81 -12.33
N ILE A 236 -8.49 4.75 -11.54
CA ILE A 236 -9.63 5.59 -11.88
C ILE A 236 -9.19 7.04 -11.79
N LEU A 237 -9.31 7.78 -12.89
CA LEU A 237 -8.89 9.18 -12.96
C LEU A 237 -10.08 10.05 -13.38
N PRO A 238 -10.60 10.91 -12.49
CA PRO A 238 -11.72 11.79 -12.85
C PRO A 238 -11.31 12.78 -13.94
N VAL A 239 -12.23 13.01 -14.87
CA VAL A 239 -12.16 13.98 -15.95
C VAL A 239 -13.38 14.88 -15.86
N ILE A 240 -13.16 16.14 -15.55
CA ILE A 240 -14.23 17.13 -15.41
C ILE A 240 -14.30 17.95 -16.71
N ASP A 241 -15.50 18.05 -17.28
CA ASP A 241 -15.80 18.84 -18.47
C ASP A 241 -17.10 19.64 -18.23
N GLY A 242 -16.94 20.89 -17.84
CA GLY A 242 -18.04 21.71 -17.33
C GLY A 242 -18.69 21.09 -16.10
N ASP A 243 -20.01 20.87 -16.17
CA ASP A 243 -20.77 20.22 -15.09
C ASP A 243 -20.76 18.68 -15.16
N LYS A 244 -20.18 18.10 -16.23
CA LYS A 244 -20.14 16.66 -16.42
C LYS A 244 -18.89 16.07 -15.79
N LYS A 245 -19.08 14.93 -15.14
CA LYS A 245 -18.00 14.14 -14.53
C LYS A 245 -17.90 12.79 -15.22
N PHE A 246 -16.73 12.55 -15.77
CA PHE A 246 -16.36 11.30 -16.39
C PHE A 246 -15.17 10.69 -15.66
N PHE A 247 -14.94 9.40 -15.89
CA PHE A 247 -13.86 8.66 -15.25
C PHE A 247 -13.09 7.84 -16.26
N ASN A 248 -11.86 8.22 -16.48
CA ASN A 248 -10.90 7.40 -17.19
C ASN A 248 -10.57 6.15 -16.39
N ILE A 249 -10.59 5.00 -17.02
CA ILE A 249 -10.30 3.70 -16.44
C ILE A 249 -8.97 3.16 -16.97
N LEU A 250 -8.08 2.87 -16.06
CA LEU A 250 -6.80 2.21 -16.30
C LEU A 250 -6.86 0.77 -15.79
N VAL A 251 -6.23 -0.18 -16.46
CA VAL A 251 -6.34 -1.60 -16.11
C VAL A 251 -5.04 -2.38 -16.28
N GLY A 252 -4.74 -3.29 -15.36
CA GLY A 252 -3.64 -4.24 -15.50
C GLY A 252 -2.27 -3.80 -15.02
N GLY A 253 -2.20 -2.82 -14.11
CA GLY A 253 -0.95 -2.44 -13.47
C GLY A 253 -0.53 -3.40 -12.35
N GLY A 254 0.79 -3.47 -12.08
CA GLY A 254 1.32 -4.28 -11.00
C GLY A 254 2.84 -4.45 -11.05
N LEU A 255 3.53 -4.04 -9.98
CA LEU A 255 4.99 -3.95 -9.97
C LEU A 255 5.73 -5.20 -9.46
N GLY A 256 5.06 -6.07 -8.70
CA GLY A 256 5.73 -7.24 -8.10
C GLY A 256 6.18 -8.26 -9.15
N SER A 257 7.40 -8.79 -8.96
CA SER A 257 8.01 -9.88 -9.72
C SER A 257 8.58 -10.94 -8.77
N HIS A 258 9.27 -11.94 -9.29
CA HIS A 258 9.96 -12.96 -8.53
C HIS A 258 11.42 -13.05 -8.99
N HIS A 259 12.33 -13.30 -8.05
CA HIS A 259 13.75 -13.47 -8.37
C HIS A 259 13.96 -14.56 -9.43
N ARG A 260 14.81 -14.28 -10.41
CA ARG A 260 15.27 -15.22 -11.45
C ARG A 260 14.12 -15.87 -12.23
N GLN A 261 13.00 -15.16 -12.40
CA GLN A 261 11.84 -15.65 -13.15
C GLN A 261 11.39 -14.57 -14.14
N SER A 262 11.94 -14.63 -15.35
CA SER A 262 11.72 -13.66 -16.42
C SER A 262 10.25 -13.54 -16.84
N GLN A 263 9.45 -14.62 -16.65
CA GLN A 263 8.01 -14.59 -16.89
C GLN A 263 7.23 -13.73 -15.88
N THR A 264 7.90 -13.18 -14.85
CA THR A 264 7.30 -12.26 -13.89
C THR A 264 7.98 -10.90 -13.96
N PHE A 265 7.23 -9.85 -14.23
CA PHE A 265 7.76 -8.52 -14.51
C PHE A 265 6.86 -7.42 -13.96
N PRO A 266 7.38 -6.21 -13.69
CA PRO A 266 6.57 -5.03 -13.41
C PRO A 266 5.84 -4.58 -14.68
N ARG A 267 4.60 -4.10 -14.52
CA ARG A 267 3.78 -3.59 -15.62
C ARG A 267 3.00 -2.37 -15.16
N LEU A 268 2.88 -1.37 -16.04
CA LEU A 268 1.95 -0.25 -15.89
C LEU A 268 0.59 -0.63 -16.48
N ALA A 269 -0.44 0.04 -16.01
CA ALA A 269 -1.81 -0.14 -16.47
C ALA A 269 -2.00 0.44 -17.87
N ASP A 270 -2.84 -0.21 -18.68
CA ASP A 270 -3.30 0.29 -19.98
C ASP A 270 -4.50 1.21 -19.83
N GLU A 271 -4.66 2.11 -20.78
CA GLU A 271 -5.83 2.96 -20.96
C GLU A 271 -6.97 2.12 -21.53
N LEU A 272 -8.06 1.91 -20.75
CA LEU A 272 -9.16 1.02 -21.14
C LEU A 272 -10.30 1.77 -21.82
N GLY A 273 -10.64 2.95 -21.35
CA GLY A 273 -11.75 3.78 -21.82
C GLY A 273 -12.24 4.70 -20.72
N MET A 274 -13.40 5.29 -20.91
CA MET A 274 -14.01 6.26 -20.01
C MET A 274 -15.49 5.92 -19.77
N CYS A 275 -15.97 6.14 -18.55
CA CYS A 275 -17.39 5.96 -18.17
C CYS A 275 -17.93 7.19 -17.42
N GLU A 276 -19.25 7.26 -17.25
CA GLU A 276 -19.92 8.27 -16.44
C GLU A 276 -19.85 7.95 -14.94
N GLU A 277 -20.16 8.91 -14.07
CA GLU A 277 -20.01 8.78 -12.61
C GLU A 277 -20.83 7.60 -12.04
N ASP A 278 -22.09 7.46 -12.46
CA ASP A 278 -23.00 6.40 -12.03
C ASP A 278 -22.63 4.99 -12.55
N GLN A 279 -21.80 4.90 -13.58
CA GLN A 279 -21.32 3.66 -14.20
C GLN A 279 -20.05 3.09 -13.55
N VAL A 280 -19.32 3.88 -12.75
CA VAL A 280 -18.00 3.50 -12.21
C VAL A 280 -18.06 2.20 -11.43
N ILE A 281 -19.06 2.01 -10.59
CA ILE A 281 -19.17 0.81 -9.74
C ILE A 281 -19.42 -0.44 -10.57
N ASP A 282 -20.24 -0.36 -11.61
CA ASP A 282 -20.50 -1.48 -12.51
C ASP A 282 -19.25 -1.85 -13.33
N VAL A 283 -18.52 -0.86 -13.81
CA VAL A 283 -17.22 -1.06 -14.48
C VAL A 283 -16.23 -1.76 -13.55
N VAL A 284 -16.09 -1.29 -12.31
CA VAL A 284 -15.20 -1.89 -11.31
C VAL A 284 -15.60 -3.33 -11.01
N LYS A 285 -16.89 -3.62 -10.75
CA LYS A 285 -17.40 -4.98 -10.51
C LYS A 285 -17.22 -5.89 -11.74
N GLY A 286 -17.43 -5.35 -12.94
CA GLY A 286 -17.20 -6.04 -14.21
C GLY A 286 -15.73 -6.49 -14.34
N ILE A 287 -14.78 -5.60 -14.13
CA ILE A 287 -13.34 -5.90 -14.19
C ILE A 287 -12.93 -6.94 -13.14
N ILE A 288 -13.43 -6.81 -11.91
CA ILE A 288 -13.18 -7.81 -10.84
C ILE A 288 -13.70 -9.18 -11.24
N SER A 289 -14.90 -9.23 -11.84
CA SER A 289 -15.51 -10.49 -12.28
C SER A 289 -14.72 -11.16 -13.42
N ILE A 290 -14.14 -10.40 -14.35
CA ILE A 290 -13.24 -10.92 -15.38
C ILE A 290 -12.00 -11.54 -14.74
N GLN A 291 -11.34 -10.85 -13.80
CA GLN A 291 -10.19 -11.40 -13.09
C GLN A 291 -10.54 -12.65 -12.28
N ARG A 292 -11.73 -12.71 -11.67
CA ARG A 292 -12.23 -13.89 -10.96
C ARG A 292 -12.36 -15.09 -11.89
N ASP A 293 -12.95 -14.89 -13.05
CA ASP A 293 -13.33 -15.98 -13.96
C ASP A 293 -12.20 -16.43 -14.88
N TYR A 294 -11.34 -15.52 -15.35
CA TYR A 294 -10.29 -15.78 -16.33
C TYR A 294 -8.86 -15.67 -15.80
N GLY A 295 -8.67 -15.14 -14.60
CA GLY A 295 -7.35 -15.05 -13.98
C GLY A 295 -6.74 -16.43 -13.72
N VAL A 296 -5.43 -16.56 -13.91
CA VAL A 296 -4.72 -17.85 -13.79
C VAL A 296 -4.79 -18.38 -12.36
N ARG A 297 -5.30 -19.61 -12.20
CA ARG A 297 -5.44 -20.31 -10.91
C ARG A 297 -4.56 -21.55 -10.79
N THR A 298 -3.83 -21.89 -11.87
CA THR A 298 -2.90 -23.03 -11.93
C THR A 298 -1.47 -22.66 -11.59
N ASP A 299 -1.11 -21.38 -11.71
CA ASP A 299 0.18 -20.82 -11.29
C ASP A 299 0.00 -19.51 -10.52
N ARG A 300 0.30 -19.55 -9.22
CA ARG A 300 0.17 -18.37 -8.34
C ARG A 300 1.09 -17.20 -8.72
N LYS A 301 2.18 -17.45 -9.46
CA LYS A 301 3.11 -16.41 -9.92
C LYS A 301 2.54 -15.61 -11.08
N GLN A 302 1.66 -16.23 -11.87
CA GLN A 302 0.97 -15.64 -13.02
C GLN A 302 -0.49 -15.22 -12.70
N ALA A 303 -0.90 -15.26 -11.43
CA ALA A 303 -2.30 -15.07 -11.01
C ALA A 303 -2.75 -13.59 -10.89
N ARG A 304 -1.88 -12.60 -11.10
CA ARG A 304 -2.23 -11.17 -11.11
C ARG A 304 -2.91 -10.78 -12.41
N MET A 305 -3.83 -9.80 -12.36
CA MET A 305 -4.58 -9.32 -13.52
C MET A 305 -3.66 -8.82 -14.66
N LYS A 306 -2.51 -8.25 -14.34
CA LYS A 306 -1.55 -7.79 -15.36
C LYS A 306 -1.15 -8.88 -16.36
N TYR A 307 -1.09 -10.14 -15.95
CA TYR A 307 -0.77 -11.25 -16.85
C TYR A 307 -1.96 -11.65 -17.71
N LEU A 308 -3.19 -11.49 -17.21
CA LEU A 308 -4.39 -11.66 -18.04
C LEU A 308 -4.42 -10.60 -19.16
N LEU A 309 -4.15 -9.33 -18.80
CA LEU A 309 -4.04 -8.23 -19.76
C LEU A 309 -2.91 -8.46 -20.78
N GLU A 310 -1.74 -8.92 -20.34
CA GLU A 310 -0.62 -9.27 -21.23
C GLU A 310 -0.98 -10.32 -22.25
N ASN A 311 -1.74 -11.34 -21.83
CA ASN A 311 -2.14 -12.44 -22.71
C ASN A 311 -3.31 -12.09 -23.64
N TRP A 312 -4.22 -11.24 -23.19
CA TRP A 312 -5.43 -10.90 -23.96
C TRP A 312 -5.29 -9.64 -24.81
N GLY A 313 -4.51 -8.68 -24.37
CA GLY A 313 -4.52 -7.32 -24.85
C GLY A 313 -5.72 -6.52 -24.32
N VAL A 314 -5.60 -5.18 -24.38
CA VAL A 314 -6.62 -4.26 -23.84
C VAL A 314 -7.93 -4.32 -24.61
N ASN A 315 -7.91 -4.49 -25.93
CA ASN A 315 -9.11 -4.52 -26.77
C ASN A 315 -10.02 -5.69 -26.43
N LYS A 316 -9.48 -6.92 -26.39
CA LYS A 316 -10.25 -8.10 -25.98
C LYS A 316 -10.78 -7.99 -24.56
N PHE A 317 -10.00 -7.38 -23.65
CA PHE A 317 -10.43 -7.15 -22.29
C PHE A 317 -11.60 -6.16 -22.23
N ARG A 318 -11.55 -5.08 -23.03
CA ARG A 318 -12.63 -4.10 -23.16
C ARG A 318 -13.90 -4.73 -23.71
N GLU A 319 -13.81 -5.52 -24.79
CA GLU A 319 -14.96 -6.23 -25.38
C GLU A 319 -15.67 -7.14 -24.36
N GLU A 320 -14.92 -7.94 -23.62
CA GLU A 320 -15.47 -8.81 -22.56
C GLU A 320 -16.10 -7.99 -21.43
N LEU A 321 -15.49 -6.86 -21.05
CA LEU A 321 -16.05 -5.97 -20.02
C LEU A 321 -17.37 -5.37 -20.49
N GLU A 322 -17.43 -4.76 -21.67
CA GLU A 322 -18.62 -4.14 -22.23
C GLU A 322 -19.78 -5.13 -22.37
N LEU A 323 -19.48 -6.41 -22.71
CA LEU A 323 -20.47 -7.48 -22.75
C LEU A 323 -21.06 -7.76 -21.34
N ARG A 324 -20.24 -7.70 -20.29
CA ARG A 324 -20.68 -7.98 -18.91
C ARG A 324 -21.49 -6.86 -18.29
N ILE A 325 -21.08 -5.60 -18.54
CA ILE A 325 -21.74 -4.43 -17.96
C ILE A 325 -22.94 -3.95 -18.78
N GLY A 326 -23.07 -4.37 -20.03
CA GLY A 326 -24.23 -4.09 -20.87
C GLY A 326 -24.23 -2.72 -21.56
N PHE A 327 -23.10 -1.99 -21.50
CA PHE A 327 -22.91 -0.70 -22.18
C PHE A 327 -21.48 -0.55 -22.72
N LYS A 328 -21.28 0.40 -23.63
CA LYS A 328 -19.98 0.70 -24.22
C LYS A 328 -19.25 1.77 -23.41
N LEU A 329 -17.93 1.58 -23.25
CA LEU A 329 -17.08 2.63 -22.71
C LEU A 329 -16.82 3.70 -23.78
N ASN A 330 -16.78 4.95 -23.37
CA ASN A 330 -16.30 6.05 -24.21
C ASN A 330 -14.78 5.94 -24.45
N GLU A 331 -14.27 6.73 -25.40
CA GLU A 331 -12.83 6.81 -25.63
C GLU A 331 -12.11 7.44 -24.44
N TYR A 332 -10.92 6.91 -24.13
CA TYR A 332 -10.08 7.42 -23.08
C TYR A 332 -9.61 8.85 -23.40
N ILE A 333 -9.79 9.79 -22.49
CA ILE A 333 -9.28 11.16 -22.64
C ILE A 333 -7.88 11.23 -22.01
N LYS A 334 -6.85 11.35 -22.86
CA LYS A 334 -5.47 11.43 -22.39
C LYS A 334 -5.23 12.67 -21.54
N LYS A 335 -4.78 12.48 -20.32
CA LYS A 335 -4.42 13.54 -19.38
C LYS A 335 -2.99 13.34 -18.89
N SER A 336 -2.25 14.43 -18.85
CA SER A 336 -0.89 14.43 -18.32
C SER A 336 -0.94 14.40 -16.79
N LEU A 337 -0.21 13.45 -16.18
CA LEU A 337 -0.02 13.34 -14.73
C LEU A 337 1.38 13.86 -14.36
N THR A 338 1.53 15.17 -14.39
CA THR A 338 2.82 15.86 -14.14
C THR A 338 2.88 16.55 -12.79
N LYS A 339 1.99 16.17 -11.87
CA LYS A 339 1.96 16.73 -10.52
C LYS A 339 1.88 15.63 -9.47
N ILE A 340 2.59 15.84 -8.39
CA ILE A 340 2.42 15.16 -7.11
C ILE A 340 2.31 16.27 -6.10
N ASP A 341 1.24 16.25 -5.33
CA ASP A 341 1.02 17.26 -4.34
C ASP A 341 2.04 17.13 -3.20
N ASN A 342 2.60 18.25 -2.83
CA ASN A 342 3.37 18.37 -1.60
C ASN A 342 2.45 18.93 -0.51
N TYR A 343 1.83 18.04 0.25
CA TYR A 343 0.92 18.39 1.36
C TYR A 343 1.63 18.63 2.69
N TYR A 344 2.96 18.63 2.71
CA TYR A 344 3.71 18.90 3.94
C TYR A 344 3.54 20.35 4.41
N GLY A 345 3.60 20.51 5.74
CA GLY A 345 3.41 21.80 6.36
C GLY A 345 1.95 22.23 6.46
N TRP A 346 1.74 23.54 6.66
CA TRP A 346 0.44 24.12 6.98
C TRP A 346 -0.28 24.67 5.78
N HIS A 347 -1.55 24.27 5.62
CA HIS A 347 -2.40 24.70 4.51
C HIS A 347 -3.82 25.02 4.99
N LYS A 348 -4.49 25.94 4.30
CA LYS A 348 -5.93 26.18 4.47
C LYS A 348 -6.73 25.08 3.77
N GLN A 349 -7.85 24.69 4.38
CA GLN A 349 -8.85 23.87 3.71
C GLN A 349 -9.89 24.77 3.00
N LYS A 350 -10.57 24.21 1.98
CA LYS A 350 -11.70 24.89 1.34
C LYS A 350 -12.86 25.15 2.32
N GLN A 351 -12.97 24.34 3.37
CA GLN A 351 -13.92 24.55 4.46
C GLN A 351 -13.49 25.76 5.28
N THR A 352 -14.36 26.75 5.39
CA THR A 352 -14.06 28.02 6.06
C THR A 352 -13.57 27.83 7.49
N GLY A 353 -12.46 28.44 7.82
CA GLY A 353 -11.87 28.41 9.17
C GLY A 353 -11.16 27.12 9.54
N LYS A 354 -10.99 26.17 8.60
CA LYS A 354 -10.28 24.92 8.81
C LYS A 354 -8.89 24.91 8.14
N PHE A 355 -7.96 24.17 8.76
CA PHE A 355 -6.59 23.99 8.30
C PHE A 355 -6.21 22.52 8.33
N TYR A 356 -5.22 22.14 7.54
CA TYR A 356 -4.53 20.87 7.64
C TYR A 356 -3.03 21.06 7.74
N CYS A 357 -2.36 20.06 8.30
CA CYS A 357 -0.91 20.02 8.41
C CYS A 357 -0.38 18.65 8.02
N GLY A 358 0.40 18.61 6.95
CA GLY A 358 1.09 17.38 6.52
C GLY A 358 2.39 17.19 7.29
N ILE A 359 2.63 15.97 7.76
CA ILE A 359 3.77 15.56 8.57
C ILE A 359 4.49 14.42 7.87
N PHE A 360 5.78 14.60 7.58
CA PHE A 360 6.64 13.54 7.09
C PHE A 360 6.86 12.47 8.15
N VAL A 361 6.69 11.22 7.76
CA VAL A 361 6.91 10.06 8.63
C VAL A 361 7.92 9.14 7.98
N GLU A 362 9.16 9.18 8.44
CA GLU A 362 10.26 8.41 7.84
C GLU A 362 9.89 6.93 7.67
N ASN A 363 9.78 6.50 6.41
CA ASN A 363 9.34 5.16 6.01
C ASN A 363 8.02 4.70 6.66
N GLY A 364 7.15 5.63 7.04
CA GLY A 364 5.86 5.35 7.64
C GLY A 364 5.89 4.89 9.10
N ARG A 365 7.04 4.91 9.79
CA ARG A 365 7.19 4.40 11.15
C ARG A 365 6.95 5.48 12.20
N ILE A 366 5.76 5.51 12.78
CA ILE A 366 5.42 6.40 13.90
C ILE A 366 5.96 5.80 15.20
N LYS A 367 7.01 6.43 15.72
CA LYS A 367 7.67 6.05 16.98
C LYS A 367 8.33 7.26 17.63
N ASP A 368 8.60 7.19 18.91
CA ASP A 368 9.49 8.12 19.60
C ASP A 368 10.95 7.69 19.38
N LYS A 369 11.83 8.63 19.03
CA LYS A 369 13.27 8.40 18.80
C LYS A 369 14.08 9.59 19.31
N GLY A 370 14.87 9.40 20.35
CA GLY A 370 15.66 10.48 20.96
C GLY A 370 14.78 11.64 21.44
N SER A 371 15.10 12.86 21.01
CA SER A 371 14.30 14.06 21.31
C SER A 371 13.00 14.14 20.52
N VAL A 372 12.88 13.49 19.36
CA VAL A 372 11.67 13.49 18.54
C VAL A 372 10.62 12.55 19.14
N LYS A 373 9.52 13.12 19.61
CA LYS A 373 8.41 12.41 20.26
C LYS A 373 7.21 12.29 19.34
N LEU A 374 7.43 11.71 18.14
CA LEU A 374 6.40 11.67 17.10
C LEU A 374 5.13 10.92 17.56
N LYS A 375 5.27 9.73 18.14
CA LYS A 375 4.12 8.92 18.57
C LYS A 375 3.38 9.55 19.74
N SER A 376 4.10 9.83 20.82
CA SER A 376 3.51 10.38 22.05
C SER A 376 3.03 11.83 21.86
N GLY A 377 3.73 12.63 21.06
CA GLY A 377 3.34 13.99 20.73
C GLY A 377 2.05 14.04 19.92
N LEU A 378 1.95 13.23 18.84
CA LEU A 378 0.72 13.12 18.06
C LEU A 378 -0.48 12.70 18.91
N ALA A 379 -0.32 11.71 19.78
CA ALA A 379 -1.41 11.28 20.69
C ALA A 379 -1.91 12.42 21.60
N LYS A 380 -0.99 13.24 22.14
CA LYS A 380 -1.33 14.41 22.97
C LYS A 380 -2.05 15.49 22.16
N ILE A 381 -1.53 15.83 20.96
CA ILE A 381 -2.11 16.84 20.08
C ILE A 381 -3.53 16.45 19.68
N ILE A 382 -3.70 15.21 19.19
CA ILE A 382 -4.97 14.66 18.75
C ILE A 382 -5.99 14.68 19.89
N LYS A 383 -5.58 14.25 21.08
CA LYS A 383 -6.43 14.25 22.28
C LYS A 383 -6.85 15.67 22.71
N LYS A 384 -5.90 16.61 22.73
CA LYS A 384 -6.14 17.98 23.25
C LYS A 384 -7.01 18.80 22.30
N TYR A 385 -6.75 18.72 21.01
CA TYR A 385 -7.40 19.57 20.01
C TYR A 385 -8.47 18.86 19.17
N ASN A 386 -8.76 17.60 19.47
CA ASN A 386 -9.75 16.78 18.77
C ASN A 386 -9.52 16.72 17.24
N VAL A 387 -8.25 16.52 16.83
CA VAL A 387 -7.81 16.59 15.45
C VAL A 387 -7.98 15.24 14.77
N GLU A 388 -8.62 15.21 13.61
CA GLU A 388 -8.67 14.03 12.75
C GLU A 388 -7.38 13.85 11.96
N THR A 389 -7.13 12.62 11.53
CA THR A 389 -5.92 12.29 10.76
C THR A 389 -6.24 11.54 9.49
N ARG A 390 -5.35 11.66 8.48
CA ARG A 390 -5.38 10.90 7.22
C ARG A 390 -4.03 10.29 6.92
N LEU A 391 -4.06 9.16 6.23
CA LEU A 391 -2.85 8.45 5.80
C LEU A 391 -2.62 8.68 4.31
N THR A 392 -1.35 8.70 3.91
CA THR A 392 -0.98 8.91 2.51
C THR A 392 -0.33 7.68 1.88
N ALA A 393 -0.40 7.57 0.56
CA ALA A 393 0.25 6.49 -0.18
C ALA A 393 1.79 6.64 -0.23
N THR A 394 2.33 7.77 0.20
CA THR A 394 3.76 8.01 0.44
C THR A 394 4.20 7.65 1.86
N GLN A 395 3.30 7.10 2.68
CA GLN A 395 3.51 6.65 4.06
C GLN A 395 3.58 7.79 5.10
N ASP A 396 3.00 8.94 4.79
CA ASP A 396 2.97 10.12 5.66
C ASP A 396 1.61 10.31 6.31
N LEU A 397 1.53 11.29 7.20
CA LEU A 397 0.35 11.62 7.98
C LEU A 397 -0.10 13.05 7.69
N ILE A 398 -1.41 13.26 7.64
CA ILE A 398 -2.00 14.59 7.58
C ILE A 398 -2.94 14.78 8.77
N LEU A 399 -2.70 15.82 9.57
CA LEU A 399 -3.66 16.32 10.55
C LEU A 399 -4.67 17.19 9.80
N VAL A 400 -5.95 16.92 9.93
CA VAL A 400 -7.01 17.61 9.18
C VAL A 400 -8.06 18.20 10.10
N ASN A 401 -8.89 19.10 9.57
CA ASN A 401 -10.01 19.73 10.26
C ASN A 401 -9.59 20.56 11.50
N ILE A 402 -8.38 21.10 11.50
CA ILE A 402 -7.86 21.94 12.59
C ILE A 402 -8.58 23.29 12.54
N ASP A 403 -9.30 23.67 13.60
CA ASP A 403 -9.92 24.98 13.71
C ASP A 403 -8.86 26.10 13.75
N LYS A 404 -9.14 27.22 13.10
CA LYS A 404 -8.25 28.38 13.03
C LYS A 404 -7.71 28.80 14.40
N GLN A 405 -8.56 28.79 15.42
CA GLN A 405 -8.19 29.16 16.80
C GLN A 405 -7.21 28.18 17.45
N ASN A 406 -7.12 26.94 16.97
CA ASN A 406 -6.25 25.89 17.51
C ASN A 406 -4.90 25.81 16.79
N VAL A 407 -4.73 26.50 15.65
CA VAL A 407 -3.52 26.38 14.80
C VAL A 407 -2.24 26.65 15.58
N GLU A 408 -2.18 27.79 16.29
CA GLU A 408 -0.97 28.16 17.03
C GLU A 408 -0.67 27.18 18.18
N GLY A 409 -1.70 26.74 18.92
CA GLY A 409 -1.49 25.75 19.98
C GLY A 409 -1.04 24.39 19.46
N VAL A 410 -1.48 23.98 18.25
CA VAL A 410 -0.99 22.74 17.60
C VAL A 410 0.47 22.93 17.17
N LYS A 411 0.86 24.09 16.61
CA LYS A 411 2.25 24.40 16.25
C LYS A 411 3.19 24.34 17.47
N GLU A 412 2.78 24.97 18.56
CA GLU A 412 3.54 24.94 19.82
C GLU A 412 3.76 23.51 20.31
N MET A 413 2.71 22.69 20.32
CA MET A 413 2.84 21.29 20.74
C MET A 413 3.67 20.43 19.78
N LEU A 414 3.62 20.69 18.48
CA LEU A 414 4.50 20.02 17.51
C LEU A 414 5.98 20.38 17.83
N ALA A 415 6.26 21.65 18.06
CA ALA A 415 7.60 22.12 18.41
C ALA A 415 8.10 21.55 19.76
N GLU A 416 7.27 21.53 20.81
CA GLU A 416 7.58 20.94 22.12
C GLU A 416 7.99 19.46 22.03
N HIS A 417 7.42 18.73 21.06
CA HIS A 417 7.72 17.33 20.82
C HIS A 417 8.76 17.09 19.73
N ASN A 418 9.41 18.16 19.25
CA ASN A 418 10.37 18.16 18.13
C ASN A 418 9.82 17.49 16.87
N ILE A 419 8.52 17.62 16.61
CA ILE A 419 7.87 17.14 15.39
C ILE A 419 7.97 18.25 14.34
N ASP A 420 8.73 18.00 13.30
CA ASP A 420 8.92 18.95 12.21
C ASP A 420 7.81 18.83 11.16
N THR A 421 7.41 19.97 10.62
CA THR A 421 6.38 20.06 9.56
C THR A 421 6.99 20.26 8.17
N ASN A 422 8.24 19.87 7.97
CA ASN A 422 9.05 19.77 6.74
C ASN A 422 10.22 20.77 6.56
N GLU A 423 10.43 21.70 7.48
CA GLU A 423 11.48 22.71 7.32
C GLU A 423 12.91 22.16 7.48
N ARG A 424 13.05 21.02 8.18
CA ARG A 424 14.35 20.41 8.51
C ARG A 424 14.71 19.22 7.61
N TYR A 425 13.78 18.75 6.78
CA TYR A 425 14.04 17.60 5.92
C TYR A 425 14.47 18.04 4.53
N SER A 426 15.47 17.38 3.99
CA SER A 426 15.95 17.58 2.63
C SER A 426 14.91 17.12 1.58
N ASN A 427 14.96 17.72 0.39
CA ASN A 427 14.11 17.29 -0.74
C ASN A 427 14.31 15.81 -1.08
N LEU A 428 15.56 15.34 -1.03
CA LEU A 428 15.91 13.95 -1.26
C LEU A 428 15.24 13.00 -0.25
N ARG A 429 15.25 13.38 1.05
CA ARG A 429 14.62 12.60 2.12
C ARG A 429 13.11 12.55 1.97
N LEU A 430 12.47 13.70 1.74
CA LEU A 430 11.02 13.79 1.54
C LEU A 430 10.52 13.01 0.33
N ALA A 431 11.35 12.87 -0.72
CA ALA A 431 11.01 12.09 -1.91
C ALA A 431 11.31 10.58 -1.78
N SER A 432 11.95 10.14 -0.68
CA SER A 432 12.42 8.78 -0.48
C SER A 432 11.47 7.92 0.35
N MET A 433 11.39 6.61 0.05
CA MET A 433 10.44 5.71 0.71
C MET A 433 10.95 4.26 0.73
N ALA A 434 10.75 3.55 1.85
CA ALA A 434 11.08 2.13 1.97
C ALA A 434 9.90 1.26 2.46
N CYS A 435 9.97 -0.04 2.13
CA CYS A 435 9.08 -1.05 2.71
C CYS A 435 9.62 -1.57 4.05
N PRO A 436 8.79 -2.27 4.90
CA PRO A 436 9.25 -2.77 6.21
C PRO A 436 10.49 -3.67 6.14
N ALA A 437 10.56 -4.54 5.14
CA ALA A 437 11.61 -5.53 4.93
C ALA A 437 11.97 -6.35 6.19
N LEU A 438 13.26 -6.57 6.43
CA LEU A 438 13.74 -7.24 7.64
C LEU A 438 13.55 -6.33 8.88
N PRO A 439 13.31 -6.87 10.07
CA PRO A 439 13.22 -8.30 10.43
C PRO A 439 11.81 -8.87 10.29
N THR A 440 10.79 -8.06 10.07
CA THR A 440 9.38 -8.45 10.22
C THR A 440 8.80 -9.14 8.99
N CYS A 441 9.23 -8.79 7.78
CA CYS A 441 8.66 -9.33 6.55
C CYS A 441 9.22 -10.73 6.22
N SER A 442 8.35 -11.75 6.19
CA SER A 442 8.74 -13.12 5.85
C SER A 442 9.29 -13.30 4.42
N LEU A 443 9.03 -12.36 3.52
CA LEU A 443 9.41 -12.42 2.11
C LEU A 443 10.67 -11.61 1.79
N ALA A 444 11.11 -10.74 2.70
CA ALA A 444 12.29 -9.92 2.50
C ALA A 444 13.58 -10.76 2.47
N VAL A 445 14.50 -10.39 1.62
CA VAL A 445 15.86 -10.97 1.53
C VAL A 445 16.94 -9.96 1.93
N ALA A 446 16.60 -8.65 1.93
CA ALA A 446 17.47 -7.55 2.33
C ALA A 446 16.73 -6.57 3.24
N GLU A 447 17.45 -5.61 3.80
CA GLU A 447 16.93 -4.47 4.53
C GLU A 447 16.17 -3.49 3.62
N ALA A 448 15.39 -2.60 4.20
CA ALA A 448 14.87 -1.41 3.52
C ALA A 448 14.55 -0.30 4.52
N GLU A 449 13.50 -0.43 5.36
CA GLU A 449 13.08 0.59 6.34
C GLU A 449 14.21 0.99 7.30
N ARG A 450 15.02 0.03 7.76
CA ARG A 450 16.12 0.29 8.70
C ARG A 450 17.36 0.86 8.00
N PHE A 451 17.56 0.58 6.71
CA PHE A 451 18.77 0.94 5.98
C PHE A 451 18.63 2.24 5.17
N LEU A 452 17.47 2.49 4.54
CA LEU A 452 17.29 3.69 3.70
C LEU A 452 17.63 5.03 4.42
N PRO A 453 17.28 5.23 5.70
CA PRO A 453 17.64 6.47 6.38
C PRO A 453 19.14 6.75 6.40
N SER A 454 20.00 5.75 6.67
CA SER A 454 21.46 5.93 6.66
C SER A 454 22.00 6.16 5.26
N LEU A 455 21.44 5.53 4.24
CA LEU A 455 21.80 5.81 2.84
C LEU A 455 21.50 7.28 2.48
N ILE A 456 20.35 7.80 2.92
CA ILE A 456 20.00 9.20 2.68
C ILE A 456 20.90 10.13 3.50
N ASP A 457 21.21 9.82 4.77
CA ASP A 457 22.17 10.57 5.59
C ASP A 457 23.53 10.72 4.88
N GLU A 458 24.05 9.64 4.29
CA GLU A 458 25.32 9.67 3.53
C GLU A 458 25.23 10.58 2.30
N LEU A 459 24.12 10.51 1.53
CA LEU A 459 23.93 11.37 0.36
C LEU A 459 23.76 12.86 0.76
N GLU A 460 23.07 13.14 1.85
CA GLU A 460 22.95 14.49 2.43
C GLU A 460 24.33 15.05 2.85
N HIS A 461 25.16 14.24 3.51
CA HIS A 461 26.54 14.63 3.87
C HIS A 461 27.43 14.87 2.64
N MET A 462 27.11 14.26 1.50
CA MET A 462 27.79 14.53 0.22
C MET A 462 27.24 15.78 -0.50
N GLY A 463 26.34 16.55 0.13
CA GLY A 463 25.76 17.79 -0.40
C GLY A 463 24.67 17.57 -1.45
N LEU A 464 23.99 16.43 -1.42
CA LEU A 464 22.94 16.07 -2.40
C LEU A 464 21.51 16.18 -1.83
N GLY A 465 21.35 16.74 -0.63
CA GLY A 465 20.04 16.83 0.04
C GLY A 465 19.02 17.67 -0.71
N ASP A 466 19.46 18.74 -1.41
CA ASP A 466 18.56 19.65 -2.12
C ASP A 466 17.97 19.05 -3.41
N GLU A 467 18.54 17.93 -3.89
CA GLU A 467 18.10 17.28 -5.13
C GLU A 467 16.75 16.60 -4.94
N LYS A 468 15.79 16.96 -5.77
CA LYS A 468 14.45 16.38 -5.77
C LYS A 468 14.42 15.09 -6.59
N ILE A 469 14.97 14.01 -6.05
CA ILE A 469 15.08 12.70 -6.70
C ILE A 469 14.33 11.65 -5.88
N LYS A 470 13.46 10.86 -6.53
CA LYS A 470 12.77 9.74 -5.89
C LYS A 470 13.67 8.51 -5.76
N ILE A 471 14.07 8.19 -4.53
CA ILE A 471 14.74 6.94 -4.18
C ILE A 471 13.76 6.02 -3.45
N ARG A 472 13.46 4.87 -4.02
CA ARG A 472 12.55 3.89 -3.40
C ARG A 472 13.23 2.56 -3.19
N MET A 473 13.16 2.01 -1.96
CA MET A 473 13.83 0.78 -1.57
C MET A 473 12.85 -0.29 -1.12
N SER A 474 12.97 -1.49 -1.69
CA SER A 474 12.24 -2.68 -1.26
C SER A 474 13.18 -3.83 -0.96
N GLY A 475 12.98 -4.53 0.16
CA GLY A 475 13.79 -5.69 0.56
C GLY A 475 13.59 -6.96 -0.28
N CYS A 476 12.78 -6.93 -1.34
CA CYS A 476 12.57 -8.03 -2.28
C CYS A 476 11.79 -7.56 -3.53
N PRO A 477 11.71 -8.39 -4.61
CA PRO A 477 11.03 -8.04 -5.86
C PRO A 477 9.51 -7.87 -5.78
N ASN A 478 8.88 -8.08 -4.61
CA ASN A 478 7.46 -7.73 -4.44
C ASN A 478 7.20 -6.22 -4.58
N SER A 479 8.24 -5.38 -4.53
CA SER A 479 8.21 -3.95 -4.84
C SER A 479 7.14 -3.18 -4.06
N CYS A 480 7.07 -3.40 -2.73
CA CYS A 480 6.01 -2.84 -1.90
C CYS A 480 6.07 -1.30 -1.76
N SER A 481 7.28 -0.70 -1.82
CA SER A 481 7.52 0.75 -1.89
C SER A 481 7.56 1.29 -3.33
N ARG A 482 7.17 0.50 -4.29
CA ARG A 482 7.06 0.86 -5.71
C ARG A 482 8.39 1.30 -6.39
N PRO A 483 9.54 0.66 -6.12
CA PRO A 483 10.81 1.05 -6.75
C PRO A 483 10.80 1.00 -8.29
N PRO A 484 10.03 0.13 -9.00
CA PRO A 484 10.06 0.10 -10.47
C PRO A 484 9.53 1.36 -11.18
N VAL A 485 8.91 2.30 -10.46
CA VAL A 485 8.43 3.58 -11.04
C VAL A 485 9.11 4.79 -10.39
N SER A 486 10.23 4.60 -9.70
CA SER A 486 11.05 5.69 -9.15
C SER A 486 12.24 5.99 -10.05
N GLU A 487 12.81 7.17 -9.91
CA GLU A 487 14.01 7.57 -10.65
C GLU A 487 15.20 6.70 -10.29
N VAL A 488 15.33 6.36 -8.98
CA VAL A 488 16.26 5.36 -8.45
C VAL A 488 15.46 4.29 -7.70
N GLY A 489 15.43 3.08 -8.25
CA GLY A 489 14.80 1.92 -7.64
C GLY A 489 15.83 0.96 -7.05
N LEU A 490 15.74 0.66 -5.75
CA LEU A 490 16.61 -0.28 -5.05
C LEU A 490 15.81 -1.50 -4.62
N ILE A 491 16.17 -2.67 -5.16
CA ILE A 491 15.45 -3.92 -4.89
C ILE A 491 16.42 -4.95 -4.30
N GLY A 492 16.16 -5.40 -3.08
CA GLY A 492 16.94 -6.43 -2.42
C GLY A 492 17.03 -7.72 -3.26
N ALA A 493 18.23 -8.16 -3.56
CA ALA A 493 18.54 -9.37 -4.31
C ALA A 493 19.00 -10.52 -3.41
N THR A 494 19.88 -10.23 -2.45
CA THR A 494 20.31 -11.12 -1.37
C THR A 494 20.55 -10.27 -0.12
N ALA A 495 20.94 -10.89 0.99
CA ALA A 495 21.37 -10.17 2.19
C ALA A 495 22.49 -9.18 1.83
N LYS A 496 22.30 -7.90 2.19
CA LYS A 496 23.24 -6.79 1.92
C LYS A 496 23.52 -6.48 0.45
N LYS A 497 22.78 -7.06 -0.50
CA LYS A 497 22.98 -6.76 -1.93
C LYS A 497 21.68 -6.36 -2.60
N TYR A 498 21.76 -5.33 -3.44
CA TYR A 498 20.64 -4.74 -4.13
C TYR A 498 20.87 -4.66 -5.64
N ASN A 499 19.78 -4.77 -6.37
CA ASN A 499 19.76 -4.39 -7.78
C ASN A 499 19.34 -2.92 -7.86
N ILE A 500 20.09 -2.15 -8.65
CA ILE A 500 19.81 -0.72 -8.93
C ILE A 500 19.07 -0.63 -10.25
N TYR A 501 17.96 0.09 -10.25
CA TYR A 501 17.14 0.41 -11.42
C TYR A 501 17.13 1.92 -11.60
N LEU A 502 17.24 2.42 -12.85
CA LEU A 502 17.27 3.84 -13.18
C LEU A 502 16.30 4.18 -14.31
N GLY A 503 15.88 5.43 -14.39
CA GLY A 503 15.14 5.97 -15.52
C GLY A 503 13.63 5.87 -15.43
N GLY A 504 13.04 5.58 -14.25
CA GLY A 504 11.66 5.94 -13.96
C GLY A 504 11.48 7.45 -13.97
N ASP A 505 10.25 7.94 -13.85
CA ASP A 505 10.03 9.38 -13.73
C ASP A 505 9.59 9.78 -12.31
N PHE A 506 9.68 11.07 -12.04
CA PHE A 506 9.27 11.60 -10.74
C PHE A 506 7.78 11.39 -10.47
N TYR A 507 6.95 11.28 -11.50
CA TYR A 507 5.49 11.21 -11.40
C TYR A 507 4.94 9.77 -11.38
N GLY A 508 5.81 8.75 -11.56
CA GLY A 508 5.41 7.34 -11.51
C GLY A 508 4.68 6.84 -12.77
N THR A 509 4.88 7.50 -13.91
CA THR A 509 4.25 7.18 -15.20
C THR A 509 5.11 6.33 -16.13
N ARG A 510 6.37 6.06 -15.73
CA ARG A 510 7.34 5.27 -16.50
C ARG A 510 8.04 4.23 -15.63
N LEU A 511 8.23 3.01 -16.16
CA LEU A 511 9.06 2.00 -15.53
C LEU A 511 10.55 2.34 -15.72
N ASN A 512 11.32 2.14 -14.66
CA ASN A 512 12.77 2.15 -14.72
C ASN A 512 13.33 0.84 -15.30
N LYS A 513 14.62 0.83 -15.62
CA LYS A 513 15.35 -0.29 -16.22
C LYS A 513 16.46 -0.74 -15.28
N LEU A 514 16.79 -2.04 -15.32
CA LEU A 514 17.89 -2.60 -14.55
C LEU A 514 19.22 -1.96 -15.00
N PHE A 515 19.91 -1.34 -14.05
CA PHE A 515 21.20 -0.68 -14.28
C PHE A 515 22.37 -1.52 -13.79
N MET A 516 22.32 -1.97 -12.52
CA MET A 516 23.36 -2.83 -11.93
C MET A 516 22.72 -3.92 -11.06
N GLU A 517 23.31 -5.10 -11.05
CA GLU A 517 22.90 -6.21 -10.19
C GLU A 517 23.87 -6.43 -9.04
N LEU A 518 23.34 -6.93 -7.93
CA LEU A 518 24.10 -7.43 -6.78
C LEU A 518 25.09 -6.41 -6.18
N VAL A 519 24.78 -5.12 -6.23
CA VAL A 519 25.58 -4.05 -5.61
C VAL A 519 25.52 -4.19 -4.10
N ASP A 520 26.67 -4.15 -3.43
CA ASP A 520 26.79 -4.21 -1.98
C ASP A 520 26.15 -2.96 -1.33
N ASP A 521 25.56 -3.12 -0.14
CA ASP A 521 24.92 -2.00 0.55
C ASP A 521 25.89 -0.85 0.86
N SER A 522 27.15 -1.15 1.14
CA SER A 522 28.23 -0.19 1.40
C SER A 522 28.65 0.65 0.19
N GLU A 523 28.29 0.24 -1.03
CA GLU A 523 28.65 0.95 -2.25
C GLU A 523 27.52 1.84 -2.78
N LEU A 524 26.28 1.68 -2.26
CA LEU A 524 25.11 2.33 -2.82
C LEU A 524 25.21 3.86 -2.80
N ALA A 525 25.59 4.46 -1.66
CA ALA A 525 25.70 5.91 -1.54
C ALA A 525 26.73 6.48 -2.51
N TYR A 526 27.91 5.85 -2.61
CA TYR A 526 28.96 6.27 -3.53
C TYR A 526 28.47 6.22 -4.99
N LYS A 527 27.90 5.09 -5.42
CA LYS A 527 27.44 4.93 -6.81
C LYS A 527 26.31 5.91 -7.17
N ILE A 528 25.34 6.08 -6.28
CA ILE A 528 24.23 7.02 -6.48
C ILE A 528 24.76 8.45 -6.54
N SER A 529 25.67 8.84 -5.64
CA SER A 529 26.25 10.19 -5.65
C SER A 529 27.00 10.50 -6.94
N LYS A 530 27.77 9.55 -7.48
CA LYS A 530 28.46 9.69 -8.77
C LYS A 530 27.47 9.92 -9.92
N LEU A 531 26.36 9.16 -9.97
CA LEU A 531 25.31 9.33 -10.99
C LEU A 531 24.64 10.69 -10.89
N ILE A 532 24.30 11.15 -9.68
CA ILE A 532 23.70 12.45 -9.48
C ILE A 532 24.67 13.57 -9.90
N ASN A 533 25.93 13.49 -9.50
CA ASN A 533 26.95 14.48 -9.90
C ASN A 533 27.20 14.47 -11.41
N TYR A 534 27.15 13.32 -12.06
CA TYR A 534 27.25 13.22 -13.52
C TYR A 534 26.04 13.86 -14.21
N TRP A 535 24.82 13.61 -13.74
CA TRP A 535 23.60 14.28 -14.20
C TRP A 535 23.72 15.80 -14.09
N LYS A 536 24.11 16.32 -12.92
CA LYS A 536 24.27 17.78 -12.68
C LYS A 536 25.18 18.45 -13.72
N LYS A 537 26.17 17.74 -14.23
CA LYS A 537 27.14 18.24 -15.23
C LYS A 537 26.67 18.09 -16.67
N ASN A 538 25.78 17.13 -16.94
CA ASN A 538 25.45 16.68 -18.31
C ASN A 538 23.96 16.77 -18.65
N LYS A 539 23.14 17.34 -17.77
CA LYS A 539 21.72 17.61 -18.06
C LYS A 539 21.57 18.64 -19.20
N ASN A 540 20.60 18.40 -20.10
CA ASN A 540 20.39 19.24 -21.27
C ASN A 540 19.72 20.59 -20.96
N ALA A 541 18.95 20.65 -19.88
CA ALA A 541 18.29 21.85 -19.38
C ALA A 541 18.39 21.90 -17.86
N GLU A 542 18.30 23.10 -17.29
CA GLU A 542 18.40 23.29 -15.85
C GLU A 542 17.37 22.46 -15.07
N GLU A 543 16.17 22.34 -15.61
CA GLU A 543 15.05 21.62 -15.01
C GLU A 543 14.92 20.15 -15.45
N GLU A 544 15.89 19.60 -16.22
CA GLU A 544 15.80 18.20 -16.64
C GLU A 544 15.83 17.26 -15.44
N PRO A 545 14.75 16.46 -15.17
CA PRO A 545 14.72 15.54 -14.05
C PRO A 545 15.78 14.43 -14.17
N PHE A 546 16.27 13.95 -13.04
CA PHE A 546 17.27 12.89 -12.99
C PHE A 546 16.82 11.61 -13.72
N GLY A 547 15.55 11.22 -13.54
CA GLY A 547 15.02 10.04 -14.19
C GLY A 547 14.93 10.14 -15.70
N ASP A 548 14.63 11.34 -16.25
CA ASP A 548 14.60 11.59 -17.70
C ASP A 548 16.01 11.55 -18.28
N PHE A 549 16.96 12.16 -17.61
CA PHE A 549 18.37 12.07 -17.95
C PHE A 549 18.85 10.62 -18.02
N CYS A 550 18.59 9.82 -16.98
CA CYS A 550 18.95 8.40 -16.96
C CYS A 550 18.26 7.60 -18.08
N ASN A 551 17.00 7.94 -18.41
CA ASN A 551 16.25 7.20 -19.43
C ASN A 551 16.78 7.45 -20.85
N ARG A 552 17.29 8.67 -21.16
CA ARG A 552 17.88 9.01 -22.47
C ARG A 552 19.35 8.67 -22.61
N THR A 553 20.07 8.52 -21.48
CA THR A 553 21.52 8.29 -21.50
C THR A 553 21.82 6.79 -21.60
N ASP A 554 22.81 6.44 -22.42
CA ASP A 554 23.27 5.05 -22.51
C ASP A 554 23.81 4.56 -21.16
N PHE A 555 23.32 3.42 -20.70
CA PHE A 555 23.74 2.84 -19.43
C PHE A 555 25.23 2.44 -19.41
N GLU A 556 25.84 2.15 -20.55
CA GLU A 556 27.28 1.88 -20.60
C GLU A 556 28.10 3.14 -20.25
N LEU A 557 27.65 4.33 -20.66
CA LEU A 557 28.25 5.59 -20.23
C LEU A 557 28.09 5.79 -18.73
N LEU A 558 26.86 5.59 -18.21
CA LEU A 558 26.59 5.75 -16.78
C LEU A 558 27.39 4.74 -15.92
N ARG A 559 27.60 3.52 -16.41
CA ARG A 559 28.40 2.50 -15.70
C ARG A 559 29.86 2.91 -15.56
N LYS A 560 30.44 3.55 -16.57
CA LYS A 560 31.83 4.04 -16.52
C LYS A 560 32.05 5.08 -15.42
N GLU A 561 31.00 5.84 -15.06
CA GLU A 561 31.11 6.85 -14.02
C GLU A 561 31.08 6.28 -12.59
N VAL A 562 30.65 5.02 -12.40
CA VAL A 562 30.43 4.41 -11.09
C VAL A 562 31.32 3.18 -10.84
N ILE A 563 32.08 2.74 -11.82
CA ILE A 563 33.13 1.73 -11.68
C ILE A 563 34.41 2.41 -11.21
#